data_c3d5acf3b5bdd0205f565ae097437e43
#
_entry.id   c3d5acf3b5bdd0205f565ae097437e43
#
_cell.length_a   1.000
_cell.length_b   1.000
_cell.length_c   1.000
_cell.angle_alpha   90.00
_cell.angle_beta   90.00
_cell.angle_gamma   90.00
#
_symmetry.space_group_name_H-M   'P 1'
#
loop_
_entity.id
_entity.type
_entity.pdbx_description
1 polymer ?
#
loop_
_entity_poly.entity_id
_entity_poly.type
_entity_poly.pdbx_seq_one_letter_code
_entity_poly.pdbx_strand_id
1 'polypeptide(L)'
;ESRGLGDVYKRQRYDLATLCQVNPELRQFLTLTPAGEQSVDFANPLAVKALNKALLAHFYAVANWDIPDGFLCPPVPGRADYIHHLADLLAEASGTIPANASILDIGVGANCIYPLIGVHEYGWRFTGSETSSQALSSVQAIISANPGLNRAIRLRRQKESGAIFNGIIHKNEQYDATLC
;
A
#
# COMPACT_ATOMS: atom_id res chain seq x y z
N GLU A 1 -16.29 -8.45 14.59
CA GLU A 1 -16.58 -8.20 13.16
C GLU A 1 -15.71 -7.04 12.72
N SER A 2 -14.58 -7.36 12.08
CA SER A 2 -13.79 -6.31 11.42
C SER A 2 -14.57 -5.89 10.17
N ARG A 3 -15.22 -4.76 10.21
CA ARG A 3 -15.77 -4.14 9.01
C ARG A 3 -14.57 -3.62 8.24
N GLY A 4 -14.25 -4.27 7.12
CA GLY A 4 -13.19 -3.84 6.24
C GLY A 4 -13.34 -2.36 5.91
N LEU A 5 -12.26 -1.59 6.10
CA LEU A 5 -12.22 -0.17 5.77
C LEU A 5 -12.64 0.09 4.32
N GLY A 6 -12.43 -0.85 3.41
CA GLY A 6 -12.84 -0.73 2.01
C GLY A 6 -14.34 -0.69 1.77
N ASP A 7 -15.14 -1.36 2.58
CA ASP A 7 -16.61 -1.21 2.53
C ASP A 7 -17.05 0.17 3.02
N VAL A 8 -16.31 0.76 3.95
CA VAL A 8 -16.52 2.14 4.39
C VAL A 8 -16.15 3.11 3.27
N TYR A 9 -15.05 2.88 2.56
CA TYR A 9 -14.61 3.74 1.44
C TYR A 9 -15.50 3.62 0.20
N LYS A 10 -16.06 2.47 -0.10
CA LYS A 10 -16.97 2.29 -1.24
C LYS A 10 -18.33 2.95 -1.02
N ARG A 11 -18.75 3.15 0.23
CA ARG A 11 -20.06 3.73 0.60
C ARG A 11 -19.98 5.17 1.06
N GLN A 12 -18.83 5.65 1.51
CA GLN A 12 -18.61 7.04 1.90
C GLN A 12 -17.86 7.77 0.78
N ARG A 13 -18.37 8.96 0.43
CA ARG A 13 -17.64 9.89 -0.44
C ARG A 13 -16.35 10.31 0.26
N TYR A 14 -15.28 10.46 -0.51
CA TYR A 14 -14.06 11.00 0.02
C TYR A 14 -14.30 12.39 0.62
N ASP A 15 -13.83 12.64 1.82
CA ASP A 15 -13.71 14.00 2.36
C ASP A 15 -12.55 14.72 1.63
N LEU A 16 -12.89 15.22 0.43
CA LEU A 16 -11.91 15.89 -0.42
C LEU A 16 -11.36 17.16 0.21
N ALA A 17 -12.15 17.82 1.09
CA ALA A 17 -11.67 19.01 1.79
C ALA A 17 -10.50 18.66 2.74
N THR A 18 -10.67 17.63 3.57
CA THR A 18 -9.61 17.13 4.44
C THR A 18 -8.42 16.58 3.66
N LEU A 19 -8.65 15.80 2.60
CA LEU A 19 -7.57 15.26 1.76
C LEU A 19 -6.76 16.35 1.07
N CYS A 20 -7.39 17.45 0.63
CA CYS A 20 -6.70 18.62 0.08
C CYS A 20 -5.92 19.44 1.11
N GLN A 21 -6.21 19.31 2.40
CA GLN A 21 -5.36 19.89 3.45
C GLN A 21 -4.07 19.08 3.62
N VAL A 22 -4.18 17.76 3.55
CA VAL A 22 -3.05 16.83 3.68
C VAL A 22 -2.16 16.86 2.43
N ASN A 23 -2.76 16.85 1.25
CA ASN A 23 -2.06 16.98 -0.03
C ASN A 23 -2.64 18.13 -0.85
N PRO A 24 -2.09 19.35 -0.78
CA PRO A 24 -2.60 20.52 -1.51
C PRO A 24 -2.59 20.35 -3.04
N GLU A 25 -1.71 19.52 -3.59
CA GLU A 25 -1.67 19.23 -5.04
C GLU A 25 -2.97 18.61 -5.55
N LEU A 26 -3.74 17.94 -4.69
CA LEU A 26 -5.01 17.34 -5.07
C LEU A 26 -6.03 18.37 -5.55
N ARG A 27 -5.95 19.62 -5.08
CA ARG A 27 -6.92 20.69 -5.41
C ARG A 27 -7.04 20.96 -6.91
N GLN A 28 -5.94 20.89 -7.65
CA GLN A 28 -5.93 21.14 -9.09
C GLN A 28 -6.65 20.07 -9.91
N PHE A 29 -6.91 18.91 -9.31
CA PHE A 29 -7.55 17.76 -9.94
C PHE A 29 -9.00 17.57 -9.51
N LEU A 30 -9.53 18.49 -8.69
CA LEU A 30 -10.94 18.44 -8.32
C LEU A 30 -11.82 18.81 -9.51
N THR A 31 -12.91 18.08 -9.65
CA THR A 31 -13.93 18.26 -10.69
C THR A 31 -15.32 18.16 -10.06
N LEU A 32 -16.33 18.45 -10.84
CA LEU A 32 -17.72 18.27 -10.45
C LEU A 32 -18.33 17.10 -11.23
N THR A 33 -19.08 16.27 -10.52
CA THR A 33 -19.93 15.27 -11.17
C THR A 33 -21.10 15.95 -11.89
N PRO A 34 -21.83 15.28 -12.79
CA PRO A 34 -23.05 15.81 -13.38
C PRO A 34 -24.11 16.23 -12.35
N ALA A 35 -24.07 15.69 -11.14
CA ALA A 35 -24.93 16.04 -10.03
C ALA A 35 -24.45 17.27 -9.22
N GLY A 36 -23.34 17.91 -9.65
CA GLY A 36 -22.79 19.10 -8.98
C GLY A 36 -21.94 18.80 -7.74
N GLU A 37 -21.56 17.55 -7.52
CA GLU A 37 -20.77 17.13 -6.36
C GLU A 37 -19.28 17.13 -6.66
N GLN A 38 -18.47 17.47 -5.66
CA GLN A 38 -17.01 17.39 -5.80
C GLN A 38 -16.54 15.94 -6.00
N SER A 39 -15.63 15.77 -6.94
CA SER A 39 -15.02 14.51 -7.30
C SER A 39 -13.59 14.73 -7.80
N VAL A 40 -12.93 13.65 -8.14
CA VAL A 40 -11.62 13.65 -8.80
C VAL A 40 -11.77 13.02 -10.18
N ASP A 41 -11.05 13.52 -11.16
CA ASP A 41 -10.99 12.91 -12.50
C ASP A 41 -10.21 11.59 -12.44
N PHE A 42 -10.89 10.48 -12.26
CA PHE A 42 -10.31 9.15 -12.21
C PHE A 42 -9.73 8.66 -13.54
N ALA A 43 -10.01 9.34 -14.65
CA ALA A 43 -9.38 9.06 -15.94
C ALA A 43 -7.98 9.68 -16.05
N ASN A 44 -7.67 10.65 -15.20
CA ASN A 44 -6.38 11.31 -15.17
C ASN A 44 -5.42 10.60 -14.18
N PRO A 45 -4.32 9.96 -14.66
CA PRO A 45 -3.38 9.26 -13.77
C PRO A 45 -2.73 10.15 -12.71
N LEU A 46 -2.50 11.43 -13.01
CA LEU A 46 -1.93 12.38 -12.05
C LEU A 46 -2.91 12.71 -10.93
N ALA A 47 -4.20 12.82 -11.25
CA ALA A 47 -5.25 13.02 -10.28
C ALA A 47 -5.38 11.82 -9.32
N VAL A 48 -5.34 10.60 -9.86
CA VAL A 48 -5.35 9.36 -9.06
C VAL A 48 -4.11 9.28 -8.18
N LYS A 49 -2.93 9.62 -8.69
CA LYS A 49 -1.68 9.65 -7.91
C LYS A 49 -1.76 10.68 -6.77
N ALA A 50 -2.27 11.87 -7.03
CA ALA A 50 -2.46 12.91 -6.02
C ALA A 50 -3.47 12.49 -4.93
N LEU A 51 -4.56 11.84 -5.32
CA LEU A 51 -5.53 11.27 -4.40
C LEU A 51 -4.91 10.18 -3.52
N ASN A 52 -4.16 9.25 -4.10
CA ASN A 52 -3.49 8.19 -3.36
C ASN A 52 -2.44 8.73 -2.38
N LYS A 53 -1.68 9.76 -2.75
CA LYS A 53 -0.78 10.48 -1.82
C LYS A 53 -1.55 11.00 -0.61
N ALA A 54 -2.70 11.65 -0.84
CA ALA A 54 -3.53 12.18 0.23
C ALA A 54 -4.09 11.07 1.13
N LEU A 55 -4.59 9.98 0.54
CA LEU A 55 -5.14 8.84 1.27
C LEU A 55 -4.08 8.16 2.15
N LEU A 56 -2.89 7.90 1.58
CA LEU A 56 -1.80 7.26 2.31
C LEU A 56 -1.27 8.14 3.44
N ALA A 57 -1.17 9.45 3.23
CA ALA A 57 -0.75 10.37 4.27
C ALA A 57 -1.80 10.51 5.38
N HIS A 58 -3.08 10.59 5.01
CA HIS A 58 -4.17 10.81 5.97
C HIS A 58 -4.47 9.57 6.82
N PHE A 59 -4.60 8.42 6.18
CA PHE A 59 -5.07 7.21 6.86
C PHE A 59 -3.94 6.30 7.36
N TYR A 60 -2.76 6.34 6.74
CA TYR A 60 -1.66 5.42 7.04
C TYR A 60 -0.38 6.12 7.50
N ALA A 61 -0.44 7.43 7.73
CA ALA A 61 0.69 8.25 8.17
C ALA A 61 1.94 8.11 7.25
N VAL A 62 1.74 7.82 5.96
CA VAL A 62 2.80 7.70 4.96
C VAL A 62 3.01 9.04 4.27
N ALA A 63 4.07 9.74 4.64
CA ALA A 63 4.48 10.97 3.97
C ALA A 63 5.33 10.69 2.73
N ASN A 64 5.37 11.65 1.80
CA ASN A 64 6.28 11.63 0.63
C ASN A 64 6.22 10.34 -0.21
N TRP A 65 5.05 9.70 -0.26
CA TRP A 65 4.84 8.59 -1.19
C TRP A 65 4.78 9.11 -2.62
N ASP A 66 5.55 8.48 -3.49
CA ASP A 66 5.52 8.73 -4.93
C ASP A 66 5.91 7.46 -5.69
N ILE A 67 5.52 7.41 -6.97
CA ILE A 67 5.89 6.34 -7.89
C ILE A 67 6.42 6.96 -9.20
N PRO A 68 7.44 6.34 -9.81
CA PRO A 68 7.93 6.79 -11.11
C PRO A 68 6.85 6.65 -12.20
N ASP A 69 7.00 7.43 -13.27
CA ASP A 69 6.12 7.33 -14.42
C ASP A 69 6.21 5.94 -15.08
N GLY A 70 5.09 5.46 -15.59
CA GLY A 70 4.98 4.13 -16.19
C GLY A 70 4.75 2.98 -15.22
N PHE A 71 4.82 3.22 -13.90
CA PHE A 71 4.41 2.23 -12.90
C PHE A 71 2.93 2.34 -12.54
N LEU A 72 2.35 1.18 -12.19
CA LEU A 72 0.94 1.11 -11.80
C LEU A 72 0.68 1.94 -10.53
N CYS A 73 -0.27 2.87 -10.62
CA CYS A 73 -0.84 3.57 -9.47
C CYS A 73 -1.99 2.73 -8.90
N PRO A 74 -1.83 2.13 -7.70
CA PRO A 74 -2.83 1.19 -7.18
C PRO A 74 -4.05 1.94 -6.63
N PRO A 75 -5.27 1.36 -6.70
CA PRO A 75 -6.42 1.89 -5.97
C PRO A 75 -6.27 1.58 -4.47
N VAL A 76 -5.87 2.55 -3.66
CA VAL A 76 -5.60 2.37 -2.22
C VAL A 76 -6.74 1.66 -1.47
N PRO A 77 -8.04 2.02 -1.65
CA PRO A 77 -9.10 1.35 -0.91
C PRO A 77 -9.20 -0.15 -1.15
N GLY A 78 -9.11 -0.58 -2.43
CA GLY A 78 -9.15 -2.01 -2.75
C GLY A 78 -7.93 -2.78 -2.25
N ARG A 79 -6.78 -2.11 -2.12
CA ARG A 79 -5.57 -2.71 -1.55
C ARG A 79 -5.64 -2.82 -0.03
N ALA A 80 -6.29 -1.85 0.61
CA ALA A 80 -6.59 -1.92 2.04
C ALA A 80 -7.53 -3.09 2.36
N ASP A 81 -8.60 -3.26 1.57
CA ASP A 81 -9.50 -4.40 1.71
C ASP A 81 -8.76 -5.74 1.65
N TYR A 82 -7.82 -5.87 0.71
CA TYR A 82 -7.02 -7.09 0.58
C TYR A 82 -6.22 -7.39 1.87
N ILE A 83 -5.58 -6.39 2.46
CA ILE A 83 -4.83 -6.55 3.72
C ILE A 83 -5.78 -6.88 4.89
N HIS A 84 -6.96 -6.28 4.95
CA HIS A 84 -7.95 -6.59 5.99
C HIS A 84 -8.48 -8.02 5.85
N HIS A 85 -8.78 -8.48 4.64
CA HIS A 85 -9.17 -9.87 4.39
C HIS A 85 -8.05 -10.86 4.75
N LEU A 86 -6.79 -10.52 4.48
CA LEU A 86 -5.67 -11.33 4.93
C LEU A 86 -5.59 -11.40 6.46
N ALA A 87 -5.86 -10.28 7.15
CA ALA A 87 -5.87 -10.24 8.60
C ALA A 87 -6.98 -11.14 9.18
N ASP A 88 -8.17 -11.12 8.59
CA ASP A 88 -9.28 -11.98 8.97
C ASP A 88 -8.92 -13.47 8.75
N LEU A 89 -8.30 -13.80 7.61
CA LEU A 89 -7.85 -15.16 7.32
C LEU A 89 -6.79 -15.66 8.32
N LEU A 90 -5.83 -14.81 8.69
CA LEU A 90 -4.84 -15.17 9.72
C LEU A 90 -5.48 -15.31 11.10
N ALA A 91 -6.51 -14.54 11.40
CA ALA A 91 -7.27 -14.64 12.65
C ALA A 91 -8.09 -15.94 12.74
N GLU A 92 -8.64 -16.43 11.62
CA GLU A 92 -9.34 -17.73 11.59
C GLU A 92 -8.45 -18.89 12.04
N ALA A 93 -7.16 -18.84 11.68
CA ALA A 93 -6.19 -19.87 12.03
C ALA A 93 -5.73 -19.82 13.49
N SER A 94 -5.71 -18.63 14.12
CA SER A 94 -5.10 -18.40 15.44
C SER A 94 -6.09 -17.88 16.51
N GLY A 95 -7.32 -17.56 16.11
CA GLY A 95 -8.35 -16.98 17.00
C GLY A 95 -8.24 -15.46 17.18
N THR A 96 -7.14 -14.85 16.79
CA THR A 96 -6.90 -13.39 16.85
C THR A 96 -6.00 -12.94 15.72
N ILE A 97 -6.11 -11.68 15.31
CA ILE A 97 -5.19 -11.10 14.32
C ILE A 97 -3.78 -11.05 14.94
N PRO A 98 -2.76 -11.72 14.34
CA PRO A 98 -1.41 -11.71 14.90
C PRO A 98 -0.77 -10.32 14.76
N ALA A 99 -0.30 -9.77 15.89
CA ALA A 99 0.27 -8.41 15.93
C ALA A 99 1.66 -8.29 15.28
N ASN A 100 2.36 -9.39 15.00
CA ASN A 100 3.73 -9.39 14.46
C ASN A 100 3.91 -10.38 13.32
N ALA A 101 2.87 -10.58 12.51
CA ALA A 101 2.98 -11.49 11.37
C ALA A 101 4.13 -11.10 10.44
N SER A 102 4.80 -12.11 9.91
CA SER A 102 5.86 -11.97 8.90
C SER A 102 5.28 -12.31 7.54
N ILE A 103 5.25 -11.35 6.64
CA ILE A 103 4.59 -11.46 5.33
C ILE A 103 5.64 -11.36 4.23
N LEU A 104 5.55 -12.26 3.24
CA LEU A 104 6.34 -12.19 2.01
C LEU A 104 5.48 -11.59 0.90
N ASP A 105 5.90 -10.45 0.36
CA ASP A 105 5.25 -9.78 -0.76
C ASP A 105 6.07 -9.98 -2.04
N ILE A 106 5.55 -10.79 -2.96
CA ILE A 106 6.20 -11.14 -4.23
C ILE A 106 5.74 -10.17 -5.31
N GLY A 107 6.70 -9.40 -5.83
CA GLY A 107 6.38 -8.31 -6.75
C GLY A 107 5.85 -7.08 -6.02
N VAL A 108 6.58 -6.62 -4.98
CA VAL A 108 6.17 -5.46 -4.16
C VAL A 108 5.92 -4.19 -4.99
N GLY A 109 6.41 -4.15 -6.22
CA GLY A 109 6.26 -3.06 -7.16
C GLY A 109 6.94 -1.76 -6.70
N ALA A 110 6.72 -0.67 -7.44
CA ALA A 110 7.27 0.64 -7.09
C ALA A 110 6.47 1.37 -6.00
N ASN A 111 5.26 0.90 -5.70
CA ASN A 111 4.31 1.56 -4.81
C ASN A 111 4.32 1.06 -3.37
N CYS A 112 4.79 -0.16 -3.11
CA CYS A 112 4.90 -0.77 -1.78
C CYS A 112 3.58 -0.79 -0.98
N ILE A 113 2.42 -0.81 -1.65
CA ILE A 113 1.13 -0.50 -1.03
C ILE A 113 0.73 -1.48 0.08
N TYR A 114 0.92 -2.79 -0.13
CA TYR A 114 0.56 -3.81 0.86
C TYR A 114 1.42 -3.69 2.14
N PRO A 115 2.76 -3.59 2.05
CA PRO A 115 3.58 -3.36 3.23
C PRO A 115 3.24 -2.08 3.97
N LEU A 116 2.98 -0.95 3.27
CA LEU A 116 2.63 0.30 3.91
C LEU A 116 1.37 0.19 4.76
N ILE A 117 0.32 -0.42 4.21
CA ILE A 117 -0.96 -0.63 4.90
C ILE A 117 -0.80 -1.63 6.05
N GLY A 118 -0.19 -2.79 5.79
CA GLY A 118 -0.07 -3.86 6.79
C GLY A 118 0.82 -3.49 7.99
N VAL A 119 1.86 -2.69 7.77
CA VAL A 119 2.70 -2.15 8.86
C VAL A 119 1.89 -1.18 9.72
N HIS A 120 1.14 -0.26 9.08
CA HIS A 120 0.36 0.74 9.82
C HIS A 120 -0.78 0.11 10.61
N GLU A 121 -1.59 -0.75 9.98
CA GLU A 121 -2.81 -1.30 10.57
C GLU A 121 -2.53 -2.38 11.62
N TYR A 122 -1.55 -3.22 11.37
CA TYR A 122 -1.35 -4.45 12.16
C TYR A 122 0.03 -4.61 12.77
N GLY A 123 0.96 -3.69 12.49
CA GLY A 123 2.34 -3.80 12.96
C GLY A 123 3.12 -4.96 12.33
N TRP A 124 2.65 -5.48 11.20
CA TRP A 124 3.28 -6.60 10.51
C TRP A 124 4.66 -6.27 9.96
N ARG A 125 5.45 -7.30 9.72
CA ARG A 125 6.75 -7.18 9.07
C ARG A 125 6.68 -7.77 7.66
N PHE A 126 7.31 -7.08 6.72
CA PHE A 126 7.30 -7.48 5.33
C PHE A 126 8.71 -7.73 4.80
N THR A 127 8.83 -8.77 3.96
CA THR A 127 9.91 -8.90 3.01
C THR A 127 9.31 -8.74 1.63
N GLY A 128 9.64 -7.63 0.94
CA GLY A 128 9.21 -7.37 -0.42
C GLY A 128 10.26 -7.81 -1.42
N SER A 129 9.88 -8.64 -2.39
CA SER A 129 10.75 -9.01 -3.50
C SER A 129 10.33 -8.32 -4.79
N GLU A 130 11.30 -7.97 -5.64
CA GLU A 130 11.04 -7.30 -6.91
C GLU A 130 12.18 -7.55 -7.89
N THR A 131 11.86 -7.71 -9.17
CA THR A 131 12.85 -7.89 -10.24
C THR A 131 13.38 -6.55 -10.77
N SER A 132 12.54 -5.50 -10.77
CA SER A 132 12.91 -4.17 -11.25
C SER A 132 13.74 -3.41 -10.22
N SER A 133 14.97 -3.05 -10.61
CA SER A 133 15.81 -2.19 -9.76
C SER A 133 15.23 -0.78 -9.58
N GLN A 134 14.52 -0.26 -10.59
CA GLN A 134 13.86 1.04 -10.52
C GLN A 134 12.71 1.01 -9.50
N ALA A 135 11.90 -0.05 -9.50
CA ALA A 135 10.85 -0.25 -8.51
C ALA A 135 11.43 -0.32 -7.09
N LEU A 136 12.49 -1.11 -6.88
CA LEU A 136 13.16 -1.19 -5.58
C LEU A 136 13.72 0.15 -5.12
N SER A 137 14.30 0.94 -6.03
CA SER A 137 14.80 2.29 -5.71
C SER A 137 13.65 3.22 -5.28
N SER A 138 12.50 3.13 -5.95
CA SER A 138 11.29 3.88 -5.56
C SER A 138 10.83 3.50 -4.15
N VAL A 139 10.69 2.21 -3.87
CA VAL A 139 10.28 1.74 -2.54
C VAL A 139 11.30 2.14 -1.47
N GLN A 140 12.60 2.06 -1.77
CA GLN A 140 13.64 2.49 -0.82
C GLN A 140 13.53 3.97 -0.51
N ALA A 141 13.18 4.83 -1.48
CA ALA A 141 12.94 6.25 -1.25
C ALA A 141 11.72 6.48 -0.33
N ILE A 142 10.62 5.74 -0.56
CA ILE A 142 9.42 5.79 0.30
C ILE A 142 9.79 5.39 1.75
N ILE A 143 10.48 4.27 1.92
CA ILE A 143 10.90 3.78 3.25
C ILE A 143 11.79 4.81 3.95
N SER A 144 12.75 5.40 3.23
CA SER A 144 13.69 6.38 3.78
C SER A 144 13.00 7.67 4.21
N ALA A 145 11.94 8.06 3.52
CA ALA A 145 11.15 9.25 3.85
C ALA A 145 10.18 9.07 5.03
N ASN A 146 9.96 7.81 5.46
CA ASN A 146 9.00 7.47 6.52
C ASN A 146 9.69 6.72 7.67
N PRO A 147 10.10 7.43 8.75
CA PRO A 147 10.78 6.82 9.88
C PRO A 147 10.00 5.66 10.49
N GLY A 148 10.68 4.56 10.75
CA GLY A 148 10.08 3.34 11.30
C GLY A 148 9.78 2.26 10.27
N LEU A 149 9.53 2.59 9.02
CA LEU A 149 9.29 1.58 7.96
C LEU A 149 10.52 0.71 7.70
N ASN A 150 11.73 1.24 7.85
CA ASN A 150 12.99 0.51 7.68
C ASN A 150 13.17 -0.67 8.65
N ARG A 151 12.45 -0.68 9.77
CA ARG A 151 12.47 -1.80 10.74
C ARG A 151 11.45 -2.86 10.39
N ALA A 152 10.40 -2.48 9.68
CA ALA A 152 9.27 -3.35 9.35
C ALA A 152 9.32 -3.91 7.93
N ILE A 153 9.98 -3.23 6.99
CA ILE A 153 10.02 -3.60 5.57
C ILE A 153 11.46 -3.86 5.14
N ARG A 154 11.69 -5.05 4.62
CA ARG A 154 12.96 -5.46 3.97
C ARG A 154 12.73 -5.64 2.49
N LEU A 155 13.66 -5.16 1.68
CA LEU A 155 13.60 -5.31 0.23
C LEU A 155 14.64 -6.32 -0.24
N ARG A 156 14.27 -7.19 -1.17
CA ARG A 156 15.14 -8.18 -1.80
C ARG A 156 14.99 -8.16 -3.30
N ARG A 157 16.10 -8.05 -4.00
CA ARG A 157 16.07 -8.11 -5.46
C ARG A 157 15.98 -9.56 -5.91
N GLN A 158 14.93 -9.90 -6.67
CA GLN A 158 14.87 -11.13 -7.42
C GLN A 158 15.58 -10.94 -8.76
N LYS A 159 16.61 -11.72 -9.01
CA LYS A 159 17.44 -11.60 -10.23
C LYS A 159 16.84 -12.37 -11.40
N GLU A 160 16.06 -13.41 -11.12
CA GLU A 160 15.48 -14.32 -12.09
C GLU A 160 13.97 -14.41 -11.87
N SER A 161 13.19 -13.89 -12.80
CA SER A 161 11.72 -13.81 -12.67
C SER A 161 11.05 -15.18 -12.44
N GLY A 162 11.61 -16.26 -12.99
CA GLY A 162 11.09 -17.61 -12.81
C GLY A 162 11.48 -18.28 -11.49
N ALA A 163 12.42 -17.71 -10.73
CA ALA A 163 12.96 -18.31 -9.52
C ALA A 163 12.31 -17.77 -8.23
N ILE A 164 11.05 -17.43 -8.27
CA ILE A 164 10.21 -16.71 -7.29
C ILE A 164 10.77 -16.65 -5.85
N PHE A 165 11.06 -17.78 -5.24
CA PHE A 165 11.54 -17.88 -3.85
C PHE A 165 13.05 -18.03 -3.73
N ASN A 166 13.72 -18.45 -4.78
CA ASN A 166 15.16 -18.72 -4.75
C ASN A 166 15.95 -17.42 -4.56
N GLY A 167 16.82 -17.37 -3.56
CA GLY A 167 17.54 -16.17 -3.17
C GLY A 167 16.70 -15.10 -2.45
N ILE A 168 15.36 -15.33 -2.34
CA ILE A 168 14.45 -14.45 -1.62
C ILE A 168 14.17 -14.98 -0.21
N ILE A 169 13.88 -16.26 -0.06
CA ILE A 169 13.68 -16.86 1.28
C ILE A 169 15.06 -17.41 1.72
N HIS A 170 15.54 -16.90 2.86
CA HIS A 170 16.80 -17.36 3.44
C HIS A 170 16.57 -18.57 4.36
N LYS A 171 17.64 -19.32 4.63
CA LYS A 171 17.61 -20.49 5.53
C LYS A 171 17.04 -20.07 6.90
N ASN A 172 16.08 -20.83 7.40
CA ASN A 172 15.37 -20.61 8.68
C ASN A 172 14.41 -19.42 8.72
N GLU A 173 14.14 -18.76 7.61
CA GLU A 173 13.06 -17.77 7.54
C GLU A 173 11.72 -18.48 7.35
N GLN A 174 10.71 -17.97 8.06
CA GLN A 174 9.32 -18.42 7.95
C GLN A 174 8.43 -17.19 7.77
N TYR A 175 7.37 -17.37 7.01
CA TYR A 175 6.37 -16.35 6.76
C TYR A 175 4.99 -16.90 7.10
N ASP A 176 4.17 -16.07 7.73
CA ASP A 176 2.80 -16.41 8.09
C ASP A 176 1.87 -16.37 6.87
N ALA A 177 2.22 -15.55 5.88
CA ALA A 177 1.54 -15.49 4.60
C ALA A 177 2.47 -15.01 3.47
N THR A 178 2.05 -15.32 2.25
CA THR A 178 2.69 -14.82 1.02
C THR A 178 1.64 -14.14 0.16
N LEU A 179 1.97 -12.96 -0.34
CA LEU A 179 1.17 -12.15 -1.27
C LEU A 179 1.83 -12.12 -2.66
N CYS A 180 1.05 -11.88 -3.71
CA CYS A 180 1.55 -11.54 -5.04
C CYS A 180 0.50 -10.71 -5.84
#